data_e72acc84688751ce7ce8b7896e3c5a19
#
_entry.id   e72acc84688751ce7ce8b7896e3c5a19
#
_cell.length_a   1.000
_cell.length_b   1.000
_cell.length_c   1.000
_cell.angle_alpha   90.00
_cell.angle_beta   90.00
_cell.angle_gamma   90.00
#
_symmetry.space_group_name_H-M   'P 1'
#
loop_
_entity.id
_entity.type
_entity.pdbx_description
1 polymer ?
#
loop_
_entity_poly.entity_id
_entity_poly.type
_entity_poly.pdbx_seq_one_letter_code
_entity_poly.pdbx_strand_id
1 'polypeptide(L)'
;MTADFSRVQHLFDAQLHEQKLHTAAQLVVMQDGRVVVDCAGGTGRDTSITQETPFLLFSISKVLTGLCVHSLVETGQVEMDAHVSRYWREFGRQGKETATIRHVFLHQAGIPAPHLRQQVFLWPFWRLVTRQVAGEQALFAPGTQTGYHLVNYGFIFGEVVRRVTGMPLDRYFQREFVEPLGLQHTWMRIPAAELAHSPRLVSNARDMDETATLFNLSIIRRALIPAATVHSTARDLAAIFQMLLDGGVYRGKNLLLPETVARAVQSGFNGWDSYLKENIHWGHGFILGGGIRPPGSDPRKDSLGWGSSAKTFSGMGMGTSMVWADPQARLVVAFTCNGMLGGEACPARWAAISNAVWDAVA
;
A
#
# COMPACT_ATOMS: atom_id res chain seq x y z
N MET A 1 -8.38 -32.74 -1.36
CA MET A 1 -8.18 -32.43 -2.81
C MET A 1 -7.15 -31.30 -2.87
N THR A 2 -6.21 -31.33 -3.80
CA THR A 2 -5.30 -30.19 -4.02
C THR A 2 -6.10 -29.07 -4.70
N ALA A 3 -5.98 -27.85 -4.20
CA ALA A 3 -6.62 -26.66 -4.79
C ALA A 3 -6.20 -26.48 -6.25
N ASP A 4 -7.16 -26.17 -7.13
CA ASP A 4 -6.90 -25.92 -8.56
C ASP A 4 -6.92 -24.43 -8.86
N PHE A 5 -5.77 -23.86 -9.11
CA PHE A 5 -5.59 -22.45 -9.43
C PHE A 5 -5.56 -22.14 -10.95
N SER A 6 -5.87 -23.11 -11.82
CA SER A 6 -5.86 -22.90 -13.28
C SER A 6 -6.78 -21.76 -13.73
N ARG A 7 -7.96 -21.64 -13.09
CA ARG A 7 -8.90 -20.54 -13.35
C ARG A 7 -8.33 -19.16 -13.01
N VAL A 8 -7.49 -19.06 -11.97
CA VAL A 8 -6.82 -17.80 -11.59
C VAL A 8 -5.83 -17.37 -12.68
N GLN A 9 -5.07 -18.32 -13.24
CA GLN A 9 -4.14 -18.08 -14.33
C GLN A 9 -4.87 -17.67 -15.62
N HIS A 10 -5.93 -18.39 -16.00
CA HIS A 10 -6.75 -18.04 -17.14
C HIS A 10 -7.38 -16.63 -17.02
N LEU A 11 -7.83 -16.26 -15.82
CA LEU A 11 -8.35 -14.92 -15.57
C LEU A 11 -7.26 -13.83 -15.72
N PHE A 12 -6.05 -14.09 -15.23
CA PHE A 12 -4.91 -13.18 -15.42
C PHE A 12 -4.64 -12.96 -16.91
N ASP A 13 -4.57 -14.02 -17.69
CA ASP A 13 -4.35 -13.96 -19.14
C ASP A 13 -5.50 -13.25 -19.86
N ALA A 14 -6.74 -13.53 -19.48
CA ALA A 14 -7.92 -12.87 -20.05
C ALA A 14 -7.93 -11.36 -19.77
N GLN A 15 -7.59 -10.93 -18.55
CA GLN A 15 -7.50 -9.50 -18.22
C GLN A 15 -6.43 -8.77 -19.04
N LEU A 16 -5.33 -9.45 -19.35
CA LEU A 16 -4.21 -8.89 -20.09
C LEU A 16 -4.48 -8.87 -21.60
N HIS A 17 -4.95 -9.97 -22.18
CA HIS A 17 -4.99 -10.18 -23.63
C HIS A 17 -6.38 -9.94 -24.25
N GLU A 18 -7.45 -10.34 -23.57
CA GLU A 18 -8.82 -10.27 -24.11
C GLU A 18 -9.50 -8.97 -23.65
N GLN A 19 -9.56 -8.72 -22.33
CA GLN A 19 -10.24 -7.56 -21.76
C GLN A 19 -9.38 -6.29 -21.84
N LYS A 20 -8.07 -6.42 -22.01
CA LYS A 20 -7.10 -5.32 -22.15
C LYS A 20 -7.20 -4.28 -21.03
N LEU A 21 -7.39 -4.75 -19.79
CA LEU A 21 -7.51 -3.88 -18.62
C LEU A 21 -6.17 -3.21 -18.25
N HIS A 22 -5.07 -3.75 -18.73
CA HIS A 22 -3.70 -3.28 -18.56
C HIS A 22 -2.83 -3.86 -19.68
N THR A 23 -1.64 -3.31 -19.88
CA THR A 23 -0.68 -3.83 -20.89
C THR A 23 0.46 -4.62 -20.26
N ALA A 24 0.59 -4.55 -18.94
CA ALA A 24 1.63 -5.18 -18.16
C ALA A 24 1.09 -5.53 -16.76
N ALA A 25 1.33 -6.77 -16.28
CA ALA A 25 0.88 -7.20 -14.96
C ALA A 25 1.74 -8.34 -14.40
N GLN A 26 1.63 -8.51 -13.07
CA GLN A 26 2.13 -9.68 -12.32
C GLN A 26 1.08 -10.10 -11.29
N LEU A 27 0.99 -11.40 -11.02
CA LEU A 27 0.15 -11.99 -9.99
C LEU A 27 0.91 -13.11 -9.29
N VAL A 28 0.98 -13.02 -7.98
CA VAL A 28 1.48 -14.10 -7.11
C VAL A 28 0.40 -14.49 -6.12
N VAL A 29 0.14 -15.79 -6.00
CA VAL A 29 -0.68 -16.37 -4.93
C VAL A 29 0.19 -17.33 -4.13
N MET A 30 0.16 -17.19 -2.81
CA MET A 30 0.77 -18.14 -1.89
C MET A 30 -0.30 -18.78 -1.02
N GLN A 31 -0.20 -20.09 -0.81
CA GLN A 31 -1.01 -20.87 0.13
C GLN A 31 -0.06 -21.65 1.02
N ASP A 32 -0.28 -21.59 2.34
CA ASP A 32 0.56 -22.27 3.35
C ASP A 32 2.07 -21.99 3.17
N GLY A 33 2.42 -20.73 2.82
CA GLY A 33 3.80 -20.29 2.59
C GLY A 33 4.43 -20.78 1.28
N ARG A 34 3.66 -21.44 0.40
CA ARG A 34 4.12 -21.93 -0.91
C ARG A 34 3.50 -21.14 -2.05
N VAL A 35 4.29 -20.80 -3.04
CA VAL A 35 3.80 -20.16 -4.26
C VAL A 35 2.99 -21.17 -5.07
N VAL A 36 1.71 -20.88 -5.33
CA VAL A 36 0.79 -21.72 -6.11
C VAL A 36 0.40 -21.06 -7.44
N VAL A 37 0.52 -19.73 -7.56
CA VAL A 37 0.42 -18.98 -8.82
C VAL A 37 1.57 -17.99 -8.88
N ASP A 38 2.22 -17.87 -10.04
CA ASP A 38 3.31 -16.93 -10.29
C ASP A 38 3.29 -16.51 -11.77
N CYS A 39 2.47 -15.53 -12.08
CA CYS A 39 2.26 -15.03 -13.43
C CYS A 39 2.91 -13.66 -13.61
N ALA A 40 3.50 -13.47 -14.80
CA ALA A 40 3.94 -12.19 -15.30
C ALA A 40 3.68 -12.13 -16.80
N GLY A 41 3.19 -11.02 -17.30
CA GLY A 41 2.87 -10.94 -18.73
C GLY A 41 2.65 -9.53 -19.24
N GLY A 42 2.62 -9.43 -20.56
CA GLY A 42 2.44 -8.19 -21.29
C GLY A 42 3.75 -7.51 -21.68
N THR A 43 3.64 -6.27 -22.08
CA THR A 43 4.75 -5.46 -22.58
C THR A 43 4.82 -4.13 -21.84
N GLY A 44 6.02 -3.77 -21.40
CA GLY A 44 6.39 -2.40 -21.10
C GLY A 44 6.56 -1.63 -22.43
N ARG A 45 7.20 -0.46 -22.40
CA ARG A 45 7.38 0.36 -23.61
C ARG A 45 8.16 -0.40 -24.70
N ASP A 46 9.22 -1.12 -24.33
CA ASP A 46 10.13 -1.80 -25.26
C ASP A 46 10.65 -3.14 -24.69
N THR A 47 10.09 -3.63 -23.58
CA THR A 47 10.55 -4.84 -22.90
C THR A 47 9.39 -5.73 -22.50
N SER A 48 9.59 -7.04 -22.60
CA SER A 48 8.67 -8.03 -22.04
C SER A 48 8.66 -7.95 -20.52
N ILE A 49 7.50 -8.14 -19.92
CA ILE A 49 7.32 -8.17 -18.48
C ILE A 49 7.74 -9.54 -17.96
N THR A 50 8.56 -9.52 -16.92
CA THR A 50 8.99 -10.71 -16.19
C THR A 50 8.58 -10.59 -14.71
N GLN A 51 8.81 -11.63 -13.93
CA GLN A 51 8.61 -11.61 -12.49
C GLN A 51 9.53 -10.62 -11.74
N GLU A 52 10.58 -10.15 -12.40
CA GLU A 52 11.56 -9.20 -11.85
C GLU A 52 11.24 -7.74 -12.21
N THR A 53 10.25 -7.52 -13.06
CA THR A 53 9.84 -6.17 -13.49
C THR A 53 9.20 -5.39 -12.35
N PRO A 54 9.76 -4.24 -11.91
CA PRO A 54 9.19 -3.47 -10.82
C PRO A 54 8.02 -2.60 -11.30
N PHE A 55 6.92 -2.60 -10.53
CA PHE A 55 5.74 -1.77 -10.75
C PHE A 55 5.63 -0.68 -9.71
N LEU A 56 5.08 0.46 -10.10
CA LEU A 56 4.70 1.53 -9.17
C LEU A 56 3.48 1.09 -8.35
N LEU A 57 3.61 1.10 -7.02
CA LEU A 57 2.61 0.53 -6.12
C LEU A 57 1.55 1.51 -5.63
N PHE A 58 1.70 2.81 -5.85
CA PHE A 58 0.85 3.84 -5.24
C PHE A 58 0.67 3.61 -3.73
N SER A 59 -0.58 3.58 -3.25
CA SER A 59 -0.86 3.62 -1.81
C SER A 59 -0.47 2.37 -1.02
N ILE A 60 -0.10 1.26 -1.66
CA ILE A 60 0.59 0.16 -0.95
C ILE A 60 1.89 0.68 -0.31
N SER A 61 2.50 1.74 -0.85
CA SER A 61 3.63 2.44 -0.23
C SER A 61 3.37 2.84 1.22
N LYS A 62 2.12 3.13 1.60
CA LYS A 62 1.76 3.48 2.98
C LYS A 62 1.92 2.31 3.94
N VAL A 63 1.58 1.10 3.50
CA VAL A 63 1.81 -0.13 4.27
C VAL A 63 3.29 -0.23 4.61
N LEU A 64 4.16 -0.15 3.60
CA LEU A 64 5.62 -0.30 3.77
C LEU A 64 6.22 0.83 4.62
N THR A 65 5.73 2.05 4.46
CA THR A 65 6.09 3.19 5.32
C THR A 65 5.64 2.96 6.76
N GLY A 66 4.43 2.44 6.95
CA GLY A 66 3.88 2.10 8.26
C GLY A 66 4.70 1.03 8.98
N LEU A 67 5.18 0.00 8.27
CA LEU A 67 6.06 -1.03 8.85
C LEU A 67 7.33 -0.43 9.45
N CYS A 68 7.91 0.60 8.84
CA CYS A 68 9.07 1.31 9.42
C CYS A 68 8.73 1.99 10.76
N VAL A 69 7.50 2.51 10.90
CA VAL A 69 7.08 3.11 12.19
C VAL A 69 6.75 2.02 13.21
N HIS A 70 6.15 0.90 12.78
CA HIS A 70 5.90 -0.23 13.67
C HIS A 70 7.19 -0.82 14.25
N SER A 71 8.28 -0.91 13.48
CA SER A 71 9.58 -1.36 13.99
C SER A 71 10.17 -0.38 15.02
N LEU A 72 9.95 0.93 14.86
CA LEU A 72 10.36 1.93 15.87
C LEU A 72 9.47 1.87 17.12
N VAL A 73 8.21 1.52 16.99
CA VAL A 73 7.30 1.29 18.14
C VAL A 73 7.72 0.04 18.90
N GLU A 74 8.09 -1.02 18.20
CA GLU A 74 8.59 -2.27 18.78
C GLU A 74 9.84 -2.04 19.64
N THR A 75 10.78 -1.24 19.15
CA THR A 75 12.03 -0.92 19.85
C THR A 75 11.87 0.21 20.90
N GLY A 76 10.65 0.71 21.13
CA GLY A 76 10.37 1.78 22.09
C GLY A 76 10.87 3.16 21.70
N GLN A 77 11.38 3.34 20.48
CA GLN A 77 11.85 4.64 19.98
C GLN A 77 10.69 5.57 19.60
N VAL A 78 9.53 4.99 19.28
CA VAL A 78 8.27 5.71 19.01
C VAL A 78 7.15 5.08 19.84
N GLU A 79 6.26 5.90 20.38
CA GLU A 79 5.07 5.47 21.11
C GLU A 79 3.83 5.77 20.29
N MET A 80 2.90 4.81 20.17
CA MET A 80 1.70 4.93 19.33
C MET A 80 0.81 6.12 19.73
N ASP A 81 0.69 6.40 21.03
CA ASP A 81 -0.18 7.45 21.54
C ASP A 81 0.56 8.76 21.85
N ALA A 82 1.86 8.80 21.59
CA ALA A 82 2.60 10.05 21.68
C ALA A 82 2.22 11.01 20.55
N HIS A 83 2.19 12.29 20.85
CA HIS A 83 1.98 13.32 19.86
C HIS A 83 3.11 13.30 18.81
N VAL A 84 2.77 13.51 17.55
CA VAL A 84 3.75 13.62 16.45
C VAL A 84 4.77 14.71 16.76
N SER A 85 4.35 15.80 17.43
CA SER A 85 5.20 16.93 17.83
C SER A 85 6.32 16.56 18.81
N ARG A 86 6.23 15.43 19.50
CA ARG A 86 7.32 14.89 20.34
C ARG A 86 8.55 14.54 19.50
N TYR A 87 8.32 14.05 18.27
CA TYR A 87 9.35 13.64 17.32
C TYR A 87 9.62 14.71 16.27
N TRP A 88 8.59 15.48 15.93
CA TRP A 88 8.64 16.55 14.94
C TRP A 88 7.95 17.81 15.47
N ARG A 89 8.69 18.63 16.23
CA ARG A 89 8.19 19.79 16.96
C ARG A 89 7.36 20.73 16.10
N GLU A 90 7.82 21.03 14.87
CA GLU A 90 7.17 21.99 13.98
C GLU A 90 5.83 21.50 13.41
N PHE A 91 5.53 20.22 13.52
CA PHE A 91 4.24 19.66 13.14
C PHE A 91 3.13 20.05 14.11
N GLY A 92 3.42 20.18 15.40
CA GLY A 92 2.46 20.49 16.46
C GLY A 92 2.01 21.95 16.47
N ARG A 93 1.38 22.39 15.40
CA ARG A 93 0.80 23.72 15.23
C ARG A 93 -0.37 23.68 14.25
N GLN A 94 -1.11 24.77 14.13
CA GLN A 94 -2.22 24.90 13.17
C GLN A 94 -3.34 23.88 13.40
N GLY A 95 -3.69 23.62 14.69
CA GLY A 95 -4.72 22.64 15.06
C GLY A 95 -4.30 21.18 15.05
N LYS A 96 -2.97 20.89 14.92
CA LYS A 96 -2.40 19.53 14.93
C LYS A 96 -1.66 19.19 16.23
N GLU A 97 -1.78 20.01 17.26
CA GLU A 97 -1.02 19.90 18.52
C GLU A 97 -1.21 18.56 19.19
N THR A 98 -2.45 18.01 19.11
CA THR A 98 -2.85 16.74 19.74
C THR A 98 -2.78 15.54 18.80
N ALA A 99 -2.30 15.72 17.55
CA ALA A 99 -2.19 14.61 16.60
C ALA A 99 -1.14 13.60 17.08
N THR A 100 -1.57 12.35 17.29
CA THR A 100 -0.71 11.23 17.71
C THR A 100 -0.23 10.40 16.53
N ILE A 101 0.76 9.53 16.75
CA ILE A 101 1.20 8.53 15.78
C ILE A 101 0.02 7.63 15.37
N ARG A 102 -0.81 7.21 16.34
CA ARG A 102 -2.05 6.44 16.08
C ARG A 102 -3.01 7.19 15.16
N HIS A 103 -3.23 8.49 15.38
CA HIS A 103 -4.08 9.31 14.51
C HIS A 103 -3.57 9.35 13.07
N VAL A 104 -2.25 9.35 12.84
CA VAL A 104 -1.69 9.28 11.49
C VAL A 104 -1.99 7.93 10.84
N PHE A 105 -1.79 6.81 11.56
CA PHE A 105 -2.14 5.46 11.06
C PHE A 105 -3.59 5.32 10.64
N LEU A 106 -4.50 5.93 11.41
CA LEU A 106 -5.95 5.86 11.21
C LEU A 106 -6.51 6.99 10.33
N HIS A 107 -5.64 7.77 9.69
CA HIS A 107 -6.04 8.91 8.87
C HIS A 107 -6.88 9.97 9.63
N GLN A 108 -6.56 10.18 10.91
CA GLN A 108 -7.27 11.07 11.84
C GLN A 108 -6.42 12.28 12.29
N ALA A 109 -5.28 12.54 11.64
CA ALA A 109 -4.41 13.66 12.04
C ALA A 109 -4.89 15.05 11.56
N GLY A 110 -6.04 15.12 10.89
CA GLY A 110 -6.71 16.37 10.51
C GLY A 110 -6.27 16.98 9.19
N ILE A 111 -5.32 16.39 8.46
CA ILE A 111 -4.77 16.95 7.21
C ILE A 111 -4.82 15.95 6.03
N PRO A 112 -6.02 15.62 5.51
CA PRO A 112 -6.18 14.69 4.38
C PRO A 112 -5.59 15.20 3.04
N ALA A 113 -4.93 16.36 3.02
CA ALA A 113 -4.06 16.92 1.98
C ALA A 113 -4.71 17.58 0.75
N PRO A 114 -5.62 18.52 0.89
CA PRO A 114 -6.10 19.28 -0.27
C PRO A 114 -5.01 20.19 -0.88
N HIS A 115 -4.13 20.81 -0.09
CA HIS A 115 -3.15 21.78 -0.58
C HIS A 115 -1.92 21.14 -1.25
N LEU A 116 -1.39 20.05 -0.69
CA LEU A 116 -0.27 19.35 -1.31
C LEU A 116 -0.63 18.73 -2.67
N ARG A 117 -1.89 18.37 -2.89
CA ARG A 117 -2.34 17.88 -4.20
C ARG A 117 -2.19 18.96 -5.29
N GLN A 118 -2.34 20.23 -4.96
CA GLN A 118 -2.16 21.34 -5.88
C GLN A 118 -0.69 21.71 -6.09
N GLN A 119 0.22 21.21 -5.26
CA GLN A 119 1.64 21.55 -5.25
C GLN A 119 2.52 20.32 -5.53
N VAL A 120 2.11 19.47 -6.47
CA VAL A 120 2.79 18.21 -6.81
C VAL A 120 4.27 18.40 -7.19
N PHE A 121 4.64 19.55 -7.72
CA PHE A 121 6.02 19.89 -8.06
C PHE A 121 6.94 20.04 -6.85
N LEU A 122 6.39 20.19 -5.62
CA LEU A 122 7.16 20.19 -4.37
C LEU A 122 7.50 18.77 -3.87
N TRP A 123 6.74 17.76 -4.26
CA TRP A 123 6.88 16.40 -3.73
C TRP A 123 8.30 15.83 -3.84
N PRO A 124 9.10 16.10 -4.89
CA PRO A 124 10.48 15.63 -4.96
C PRO A 124 11.42 16.26 -3.94
N PHE A 125 11.03 17.39 -3.31
CA PHE A 125 11.90 18.20 -2.46
C PHE A 125 11.54 18.04 -0.99
N TRP A 126 12.13 17.05 -0.30
CA TRP A 126 11.81 16.64 1.06
C TRP A 126 11.64 17.79 2.04
N ARG A 127 12.64 18.70 2.10
CA ARG A 127 12.60 19.83 3.05
C ARG A 127 11.47 20.80 2.78
N LEU A 128 11.13 21.01 1.52
CA LEU A 128 10.04 21.92 1.15
C LEU A 128 8.69 21.31 1.48
N VAL A 129 8.48 20.05 1.10
CA VAL A 129 7.21 19.36 1.35
C VAL A 129 6.96 19.15 2.85
N THR A 130 7.98 18.78 3.64
CA THR A 130 7.81 18.62 5.09
C THR A 130 7.55 19.96 5.78
N ARG A 131 8.19 21.06 5.34
CA ARG A 131 7.85 22.40 5.81
C ARG A 131 6.41 22.77 5.51
N GLN A 132 5.92 22.43 4.32
CA GLN A 132 4.53 22.65 3.92
C GLN A 132 3.56 21.85 4.81
N VAL A 133 3.79 20.55 4.99
CA VAL A 133 2.99 19.68 5.86
C VAL A 133 2.96 20.19 7.31
N ALA A 134 4.10 20.64 7.84
CA ALA A 134 4.15 21.25 9.17
C ALA A 134 3.32 22.54 9.29
N GLY A 135 3.26 23.33 8.20
CA GLY A 135 2.49 24.59 8.13
C GLY A 135 1.01 24.42 7.79
N GLU A 136 0.59 23.25 7.36
CA GLU A 136 -0.79 23.00 6.93
C GLU A 136 -1.78 23.07 8.10
N GLN A 137 -2.92 23.74 7.88
CA GLN A 137 -3.98 23.84 8.87
C GLN A 137 -4.79 22.56 8.93
N ALA A 138 -5.08 22.06 10.13
CA ALA A 138 -6.01 20.96 10.31
C ALA A 138 -7.43 21.36 9.87
N LEU A 139 -8.06 20.51 9.07
CA LEU A 139 -9.46 20.67 8.62
C LEU A 139 -10.45 20.22 9.70
N PHE A 140 -10.02 19.36 10.60
CA PHE A 140 -10.75 18.89 11.76
C PHE A 140 -9.77 18.55 12.89
N ALA A 141 -10.25 18.59 14.13
CA ALA A 141 -9.42 18.27 15.29
C ALA A 141 -8.94 16.81 15.22
N PRO A 142 -7.65 16.50 15.49
CA PRO A 142 -7.13 15.14 15.47
C PRO A 142 -7.97 14.19 16.33
N GLY A 143 -8.26 13.00 15.79
CA GLY A 143 -9.07 11.98 16.44
C GLY A 143 -10.59 12.13 16.31
N THR A 144 -11.11 13.25 15.77
CA THR A 144 -12.57 13.48 15.70
C THR A 144 -13.22 12.96 14.43
N GLN A 145 -12.45 12.84 13.34
CA GLN A 145 -12.91 12.34 12.04
C GLN A 145 -11.81 11.52 11.39
N THR A 146 -12.21 10.59 10.52
CA THR A 146 -11.32 9.92 9.59
C THR A 146 -11.45 10.55 8.21
N GLY A 147 -10.30 10.90 7.61
CA GLY A 147 -10.21 11.41 6.25
C GLY A 147 -8.87 11.00 5.64
N TYR A 148 -8.90 10.17 4.63
CA TYR A 148 -7.71 9.56 4.03
C TYR A 148 -6.61 10.57 3.70
N HIS A 149 -5.45 10.44 4.33
CA HIS A 149 -4.29 11.30 4.13
C HIS A 149 -3.53 10.86 2.87
N LEU A 150 -3.88 11.45 1.72
CA LEU A 150 -3.44 11.02 0.39
C LEU A 150 -1.91 10.88 0.28
N VAL A 151 -1.15 11.93 0.56
CA VAL A 151 0.32 11.92 0.54
C VAL A 151 0.92 12.31 1.89
N ASN A 152 0.21 13.08 2.72
CA ASN A 152 0.68 13.59 4.01
C ASN A 152 1.08 12.45 4.97
N TYR A 153 0.32 11.33 4.98
CA TYR A 153 0.66 10.12 5.74
C TYR A 153 2.14 9.75 5.59
N GLY A 154 2.61 9.63 4.35
CA GLY A 154 3.97 9.21 4.06
C GLY A 154 5.02 10.24 4.48
N PHE A 155 4.75 11.52 4.28
CA PHE A 155 5.67 12.59 4.68
C PHE A 155 5.73 12.74 6.20
N ILE A 156 4.60 12.55 6.92
CA ILE A 156 4.59 12.60 8.38
C ILE A 156 5.46 11.46 8.93
N PHE A 157 5.17 10.24 8.53
CA PHE A 157 5.90 9.07 9.03
C PHE A 157 7.37 9.06 8.58
N GLY A 158 7.64 9.43 7.33
CA GLY A 158 9.01 9.53 6.85
C GLY A 158 9.85 10.58 7.60
N GLU A 159 9.24 11.71 7.99
CA GLU A 159 9.93 12.73 8.80
C GLU A 159 10.11 12.27 10.26
N VAL A 160 9.14 11.56 10.83
CA VAL A 160 9.28 10.93 12.16
C VAL A 160 10.44 9.93 12.14
N VAL A 161 10.47 9.00 11.18
CA VAL A 161 11.57 8.03 11.04
C VAL A 161 12.91 8.75 10.93
N ARG A 162 13.01 9.75 10.05
CA ARG A 162 14.25 10.51 9.84
C ARG A 162 14.74 11.21 11.10
N ARG A 163 13.84 11.79 11.89
CA ARG A 163 14.21 12.51 13.13
C ARG A 163 14.59 11.59 14.27
N VAL A 164 13.90 10.46 14.39
CA VAL A 164 14.17 9.49 15.44
C VAL A 164 15.47 8.73 15.18
N THR A 165 15.72 8.34 13.92
CA THR A 165 16.85 7.48 13.57
C THR A 165 18.07 8.24 13.01
N GLY A 166 17.91 9.50 12.62
CA GLY A 166 18.91 10.25 11.85
C GLY A 166 19.04 9.80 10.39
N MET A 167 18.27 8.81 9.97
CA MET A 167 18.38 8.15 8.66
C MET A 167 17.18 8.49 7.75
N PRO A 168 17.39 8.76 6.45
CA PRO A 168 16.28 8.88 5.49
C PRO A 168 15.45 7.59 5.44
N LEU A 169 14.14 7.73 5.23
CA LEU A 169 13.20 6.60 5.28
C LEU A 169 13.55 5.49 4.27
N ASP A 170 13.98 5.83 3.06
CA ASP A 170 14.40 4.86 2.03
C ASP A 170 15.58 4.00 2.49
N ARG A 171 16.53 4.59 3.23
CA ARG A 171 17.67 3.86 3.81
C ARG A 171 17.25 3.02 5.01
N TYR A 172 16.35 3.54 5.84
CA TYR A 172 15.82 2.80 6.97
C TYR A 172 15.05 1.55 6.50
N PHE A 173 14.16 1.71 5.52
CA PHE A 173 13.41 0.60 4.92
C PHE A 173 14.33 -0.44 4.27
N GLN A 174 15.35 0.01 3.56
CA GLN A 174 16.36 -0.86 2.95
C GLN A 174 17.01 -1.77 4.01
N ARG A 175 17.49 -1.18 5.10
CA ARG A 175 18.20 -1.87 6.18
C ARG A 175 17.29 -2.82 6.97
N GLU A 176 16.08 -2.37 7.33
CA GLU A 176 15.22 -3.12 8.25
C GLU A 176 14.37 -4.18 7.56
N PHE A 177 14.07 -4.00 6.27
CA PHE A 177 13.13 -4.89 5.57
C PHE A 177 13.71 -5.48 4.28
N VAL A 178 14.23 -4.66 3.37
CA VAL A 178 14.65 -5.14 2.04
C VAL A 178 15.80 -6.14 2.15
N GLU A 179 16.87 -5.77 2.83
CA GLU A 179 18.05 -6.63 3.01
C GLU A 179 17.75 -7.90 3.83
N PRO A 180 17.06 -7.83 4.99
CA PRO A 180 16.76 -9.02 5.77
C PRO A 180 15.79 -9.98 5.08
N LEU A 181 14.80 -9.48 4.30
CA LEU A 181 13.88 -10.29 3.51
C LEU A 181 14.52 -10.83 2.23
N GLY A 182 15.65 -10.24 1.80
CA GLY A 182 16.31 -10.57 0.54
C GLY A 182 15.53 -10.10 -0.69
N LEU A 183 14.79 -8.98 -0.56
CA LEU A 183 14.02 -8.42 -1.68
C LEU A 183 14.98 -7.83 -2.72
N GLN A 184 14.79 -8.17 -3.98
CA GLN A 184 15.70 -7.76 -5.04
C GLN A 184 15.18 -6.56 -5.84
N HIS A 185 13.87 -6.37 -5.87
CA HIS A 185 13.20 -5.44 -6.78
C HIS A 185 12.21 -4.51 -6.06
N THR A 186 12.56 -4.13 -4.81
CA THR A 186 11.72 -3.23 -3.99
C THR A 186 12.49 -1.99 -3.55
N TRP A 187 12.00 -0.81 -3.92
CA TRP A 187 12.62 0.48 -3.59
C TRP A 187 11.59 1.53 -3.20
N MET A 188 11.83 2.24 -2.10
CA MET A 188 11.07 3.48 -1.81
C MET A 188 11.48 4.63 -2.74
N ARG A 189 12.70 4.55 -3.26
CA ARG A 189 13.25 5.45 -4.28
C ARG A 189 13.93 4.60 -5.35
N ILE A 190 13.24 4.37 -6.45
CA ILE A 190 13.74 3.52 -7.52
C ILE A 190 15.01 4.11 -8.17
N PRO A 191 16.07 3.32 -8.37
CA PRO A 191 17.25 3.73 -9.15
C PRO A 191 16.90 4.06 -10.60
N ALA A 192 17.70 4.92 -11.25
CA ALA A 192 17.44 5.32 -12.63
C ALA A 192 17.49 4.13 -13.61
N ALA A 193 18.40 3.19 -13.39
CA ALA A 193 18.52 1.98 -14.19
C ALA A 193 17.26 1.11 -14.10
N GLU A 194 16.76 0.90 -12.88
CA GLU A 194 15.58 0.07 -12.64
C GLU A 194 14.28 0.74 -13.12
N LEU A 195 14.22 2.08 -13.08
CA LEU A 195 13.08 2.82 -13.63
C LEU A 195 12.90 2.58 -15.13
N ALA A 196 13.98 2.35 -15.87
CA ALA A 196 13.91 2.05 -17.29
C ALA A 196 13.14 0.75 -17.57
N HIS A 197 13.21 -0.21 -16.67
CA HIS A 197 12.50 -1.50 -16.77
C HIS A 197 11.05 -1.43 -16.24
N SER A 198 10.72 -0.43 -15.43
CA SER A 198 9.38 -0.29 -14.86
C SER A 198 8.38 0.24 -15.89
N PRO A 199 7.26 -0.46 -16.14
CA PRO A 199 6.30 -0.07 -17.17
C PRO A 199 5.68 1.31 -16.85
N ARG A 200 5.39 2.06 -17.90
CA ARG A 200 4.64 3.31 -17.76
C ARG A 200 3.19 3.01 -17.45
N LEU A 201 2.60 3.86 -16.64
CA LEU A 201 1.17 3.82 -16.39
C LEU A 201 0.41 4.13 -17.68
N VAL A 202 -0.65 3.38 -17.90
CA VAL A 202 -1.63 3.60 -18.96
C VAL A 202 -2.99 3.83 -18.30
N SER A 203 -3.70 4.85 -18.72
CA SER A 203 -5.03 5.14 -18.20
C SER A 203 -6.09 4.64 -19.17
N ASN A 204 -7.15 4.05 -18.63
CA ASN A 204 -8.34 3.65 -19.37
C ASN A 204 -9.55 4.52 -18.99
N ALA A 205 -9.32 5.60 -18.21
CA ALA A 205 -10.36 6.48 -17.70
C ALA A 205 -9.87 7.94 -17.67
N ARG A 206 -10.70 8.89 -18.15
CA ARG A 206 -10.33 10.31 -18.25
C ARG A 206 -9.92 10.93 -16.90
N ASP A 207 -10.58 10.54 -15.82
CA ASP A 207 -10.28 10.98 -14.46
C ASP A 207 -8.90 10.50 -13.94
N MET A 208 -8.31 9.48 -14.58
CA MET A 208 -6.98 8.95 -14.27
C MET A 208 -5.86 9.48 -15.17
N ASP A 209 -6.19 10.14 -16.30
CA ASP A 209 -5.20 10.60 -17.30
C ASP A 209 -4.16 11.57 -16.71
N GLU A 210 -4.60 12.56 -15.93
CA GLU A 210 -3.71 13.53 -15.30
C GLU A 210 -2.77 12.84 -14.30
N THR A 211 -3.31 11.91 -13.52
CA THR A 211 -2.54 11.14 -12.55
C THR A 211 -1.51 10.24 -13.24
N ALA A 212 -1.91 9.53 -14.29
CA ALA A 212 -0.99 8.71 -15.10
C ALA A 212 0.12 9.57 -15.71
N THR A 213 -0.21 10.73 -16.27
CA THR A 213 0.75 11.66 -16.85
C THR A 213 1.76 12.14 -15.80
N LEU A 214 1.28 12.59 -14.64
CA LEU A 214 2.11 13.06 -13.53
C LEU A 214 3.06 11.96 -13.05
N PHE A 215 2.52 10.79 -12.71
CA PHE A 215 3.32 9.67 -12.18
C PHE A 215 4.14 8.95 -13.25
N ASN A 216 4.04 9.31 -14.51
CA ASN A 216 4.97 8.91 -15.56
C ASN A 216 6.19 9.83 -15.71
N LEU A 217 6.21 10.99 -15.02
CA LEU A 217 7.40 11.86 -14.99
C LEU A 217 8.50 11.22 -14.14
N SER A 218 9.70 11.06 -14.70
CA SER A 218 10.83 10.45 -14.00
C SER A 218 11.17 11.15 -12.68
N ILE A 219 11.03 12.48 -12.61
CA ILE A 219 11.27 13.25 -11.39
C ILE A 219 10.30 12.85 -10.26
N ILE A 220 9.05 12.53 -10.58
CA ILE A 220 8.04 12.08 -9.61
C ILE A 220 8.28 10.61 -9.25
N ARG A 221 8.47 9.73 -10.23
CA ARG A 221 8.68 8.29 -9.99
C ARG A 221 9.91 8.00 -9.15
N ARG A 222 10.97 8.80 -9.31
CA ARG A 222 12.22 8.67 -8.54
C ARG A 222 12.25 9.48 -7.26
N ALA A 223 11.23 10.28 -6.99
CA ALA A 223 11.13 11.01 -5.74
C ALA A 223 10.82 10.07 -4.57
N LEU A 224 11.26 10.43 -3.37
CA LEU A 224 10.80 9.80 -2.14
C LEU A 224 9.45 10.39 -1.75
N ILE A 225 8.36 9.77 -2.23
CA ILE A 225 6.99 10.10 -1.84
C ILE A 225 6.44 8.85 -1.12
N PRO A 226 6.62 8.74 0.21
CA PRO A 226 6.47 7.47 0.92
C PRO A 226 5.04 6.91 0.91
N ALA A 227 4.07 7.70 0.49
CA ALA A 227 2.68 7.27 0.35
C ALA A 227 2.33 6.78 -1.08
N ALA A 228 3.28 6.88 -2.07
CA ALA A 228 2.89 6.68 -3.46
C ALA A 228 3.96 6.10 -4.39
N THR A 229 5.26 6.28 -4.14
CA THR A 229 6.29 6.00 -5.16
C THR A 229 7.17 4.78 -4.88
N VAL A 230 6.75 3.88 -3.98
CA VAL A 230 7.43 2.58 -3.87
C VAL A 230 7.21 1.80 -5.17
N HIS A 231 8.29 1.20 -5.65
CA HIS A 231 8.27 0.24 -6.74
C HIS A 231 8.61 -1.14 -6.19
N SER A 232 7.89 -2.16 -6.64
CA SER A 232 8.13 -3.54 -6.24
C SER A 232 7.59 -4.52 -7.28
N THR A 233 7.91 -5.80 -7.13
CA THR A 233 7.30 -6.90 -7.87
C THR A 233 6.19 -7.56 -7.04
N ALA A 234 5.32 -8.34 -7.68
CA ALA A 234 4.33 -9.13 -6.96
C ALA A 234 5.00 -10.19 -6.06
N ARG A 235 6.15 -10.75 -6.46
CA ARG A 235 6.92 -11.68 -5.62
C ARG A 235 7.44 -11.05 -4.34
N ASP A 236 8.05 -9.88 -4.43
CA ASP A 236 8.56 -9.16 -3.26
C ASP A 236 7.43 -8.72 -2.33
N LEU A 237 6.31 -8.24 -2.90
CA LEU A 237 5.11 -7.92 -2.10
C LEU A 237 4.55 -9.15 -1.39
N ALA A 238 4.44 -10.28 -2.08
CA ALA A 238 3.97 -11.52 -1.49
C ALA A 238 4.90 -11.98 -0.35
N ALA A 239 6.22 -11.82 -0.50
CA ALA A 239 7.17 -12.14 0.56
C ALA A 239 6.98 -11.26 1.81
N ILE A 240 6.72 -9.94 1.64
CA ILE A 240 6.43 -9.03 2.75
C ILE A 240 5.13 -9.44 3.46
N PHE A 241 4.07 -9.73 2.70
CA PHE A 241 2.77 -10.12 3.29
C PHE A 241 2.81 -11.52 3.89
N GLN A 242 3.61 -12.45 3.34
CA GLN A 242 3.87 -13.75 3.97
C GLN A 242 4.60 -13.60 5.30
N MET A 243 5.60 -12.71 5.38
CA MET A 243 6.28 -12.37 6.64
C MET A 243 5.26 -11.89 7.69
N LEU A 244 4.33 -11.02 7.31
CA LEU A 244 3.27 -10.55 8.21
C LEU A 244 2.30 -11.67 8.59
N LEU A 245 1.91 -12.52 7.63
CA LEU A 245 1.04 -13.67 7.87
C LEU A 245 1.65 -14.66 8.87
N ASP A 246 2.96 -14.82 8.84
CA ASP A 246 3.74 -15.69 9.74
C ASP A 246 4.20 -14.97 11.03
N GLY A 247 3.50 -13.87 11.41
CA GLY A 247 3.73 -13.16 12.67
C GLY A 247 5.08 -12.45 12.75
N GLY A 248 5.59 -11.95 11.63
CA GLY A 248 6.85 -11.20 11.56
C GLY A 248 8.07 -12.03 11.21
N VAL A 249 7.88 -13.31 10.89
CA VAL A 249 8.97 -14.25 10.55
C VAL A 249 8.99 -14.53 9.04
N TYR A 250 10.16 -14.54 8.43
CA TYR A 250 10.34 -14.96 7.04
C TYR A 250 11.60 -15.78 6.87
N ARG A 251 11.47 -17.00 6.34
CA ARG A 251 12.59 -17.94 6.13
C ARG A 251 13.51 -18.09 7.34
N GLY A 252 12.90 -18.19 8.54
CA GLY A 252 13.61 -18.34 9.80
C GLY A 252 14.27 -17.06 10.37
N LYS A 253 14.06 -15.90 9.75
CA LYS A 253 14.49 -14.60 10.28
C LYS A 253 13.32 -13.87 10.94
N ASN A 254 13.52 -13.39 12.16
CA ASN A 254 12.56 -12.52 12.85
C ASN A 254 12.80 -11.06 12.41
N LEU A 255 11.81 -10.45 11.78
CA LEU A 255 11.84 -9.06 11.35
C LEU A 255 11.01 -8.16 12.25
N LEU A 256 9.91 -8.68 12.73
CA LEU A 256 9.01 -8.04 13.69
C LEU A 256 8.56 -9.06 14.73
N LEU A 257 8.17 -8.59 15.90
CA LEU A 257 7.53 -9.44 16.90
C LEU A 257 6.07 -9.75 16.52
N PRO A 258 5.54 -10.92 16.89
CA PRO A 258 4.14 -11.27 16.63
C PRO A 258 3.14 -10.24 17.18
N GLU A 259 3.42 -9.66 18.33
CA GLU A 259 2.60 -8.62 18.96
C GLU A 259 2.59 -7.33 18.14
N THR A 260 3.70 -7.02 17.49
CA THR A 260 3.81 -5.85 16.59
C THR A 260 2.95 -6.04 15.37
N VAL A 261 3.02 -7.22 14.74
CA VAL A 261 2.15 -7.57 13.61
C VAL A 261 0.68 -7.59 14.03
N ALA A 262 0.34 -8.23 15.15
CA ALA A 262 -1.03 -8.28 15.65
C ALA A 262 -1.61 -6.86 15.89
N ARG A 263 -0.82 -5.96 16.47
CA ARG A 263 -1.19 -4.55 16.66
C ARG A 263 -1.38 -3.82 15.32
N ALA A 264 -0.52 -4.07 14.33
CA ALA A 264 -0.60 -3.42 13.02
C ALA A 264 -1.91 -3.76 12.28
N VAL A 265 -2.35 -5.03 12.37
CA VAL A 265 -3.58 -5.52 11.72
C VAL A 265 -4.80 -5.51 12.64
N GLN A 266 -4.70 -4.96 13.86
CA GLN A 266 -5.83 -4.77 14.75
C GLN A 266 -6.76 -3.67 14.22
N SER A 267 -8.08 -3.87 14.36
CA SER A 267 -9.08 -2.85 14.04
C SER A 267 -8.84 -1.57 14.85
N GLY A 268 -8.62 -0.47 14.17
CA GLY A 268 -8.46 0.85 14.76
C GLY A 268 -9.62 1.80 14.45
N PHE A 269 -10.27 1.58 13.30
CA PHE A 269 -11.43 2.35 12.88
C PHE A 269 -12.28 1.55 11.87
N ASN A 270 -13.59 1.57 12.02
CA ASN A 270 -14.53 0.97 11.07
C ASN A 270 -15.72 1.91 10.90
N GLY A 271 -15.80 2.61 9.78
CA GLY A 271 -16.82 3.63 9.56
C GLY A 271 -16.55 4.51 8.33
N TRP A 272 -17.21 5.66 8.29
CA TRP A 272 -17.20 6.59 7.17
C TRP A 272 -15.89 7.39 7.09
N ASP A 273 -15.22 7.31 5.95
CA ASP A 273 -14.08 8.17 5.62
C ASP A 273 -14.57 9.42 4.86
N SER A 274 -14.31 10.60 5.44
CA SER A 274 -14.79 11.87 4.93
C SER A 274 -14.13 12.33 3.62
N TYR A 275 -12.96 11.77 3.29
CA TYR A 275 -12.22 12.06 2.05
C TYR A 275 -12.54 11.06 0.93
N LEU A 276 -12.53 9.75 1.23
CA LEU A 276 -12.86 8.70 0.26
C LEU A 276 -14.35 8.64 -0.06
N LYS A 277 -15.22 9.15 0.85
CA LYS A 277 -16.69 9.11 0.73
C LYS A 277 -17.25 7.70 0.71
N GLU A 278 -16.66 6.83 1.51
CA GLU A 278 -17.08 5.43 1.68
C GLU A 278 -16.81 4.93 3.09
N ASN A 279 -17.44 3.82 3.46
CA ASN A 279 -17.07 3.11 4.69
C ASN A 279 -15.78 2.33 4.47
N ILE A 280 -14.85 2.46 5.41
CA ILE A 280 -13.58 1.76 5.37
C ILE A 280 -13.22 1.19 6.74
N HIS A 281 -12.56 0.05 6.75
CA HIS A 281 -12.06 -0.60 7.95
C HIS A 281 -10.54 -0.48 8.01
N TRP A 282 -10.05 0.42 8.85
CA TRP A 282 -8.61 0.67 9.04
C TRP A 282 -8.05 -0.15 10.20
N GLY A 283 -6.96 -0.88 9.93
CA GLY A 283 -5.94 -1.22 10.92
C GLY A 283 -4.90 -0.10 10.99
N HIS A 284 -3.80 -0.33 11.72
CA HIS A 284 -2.74 0.66 11.80
C HIS A 284 -1.81 0.59 10.56
N GLY A 285 -2.30 1.15 9.45
CA GLY A 285 -1.61 1.18 8.15
C GLY A 285 -2.10 0.16 7.13
N PHE A 286 -3.16 -0.60 7.44
CA PHE A 286 -3.78 -1.60 6.57
C PHE A 286 -5.26 -1.33 6.37
N ILE A 287 -5.80 -1.74 5.23
CA ILE A 287 -7.23 -1.91 5.03
C ILE A 287 -7.57 -3.34 5.47
N LEU A 288 -8.61 -3.49 6.29
CA LEU A 288 -9.01 -4.77 6.87
C LEU A 288 -10.28 -5.31 6.21
N GLY A 289 -10.44 -6.61 6.21
CA GLY A 289 -11.69 -7.28 5.88
C GLY A 289 -12.77 -7.06 6.96
N GLY A 290 -13.99 -7.53 6.70
CA GLY A 290 -15.10 -7.39 7.64
C GLY A 290 -15.57 -5.95 7.86
N GLY A 291 -15.31 -5.04 6.92
CA GLY A 291 -15.79 -3.66 6.94
C GLY A 291 -17.32 -3.56 6.86
N ILE A 292 -17.85 -2.39 7.26
CA ILE A 292 -19.28 -2.09 7.16
C ILE A 292 -19.69 -2.08 5.68
N ARG A 293 -20.63 -2.94 5.32
CA ARG A 293 -21.21 -3.02 3.98
C ARG A 293 -22.66 -2.54 3.99
N PRO A 294 -23.15 -1.90 2.91
CA PRO A 294 -24.57 -1.60 2.78
C PRO A 294 -25.41 -2.90 2.83
N PRO A 295 -26.59 -2.86 3.43
CA PRO A 295 -27.51 -4.00 3.41
C PRO A 295 -27.77 -4.49 2.00
N GLY A 296 -27.69 -5.82 1.76
CA GLY A 296 -27.91 -6.44 0.46
C GLY A 296 -26.74 -6.30 -0.54
N SER A 297 -25.58 -5.78 -0.13
CA SER A 297 -24.39 -5.75 -0.98
C SER A 297 -23.89 -7.17 -1.27
N ASP A 298 -23.51 -7.38 -2.53
CA ASP A 298 -22.94 -8.65 -2.98
C ASP A 298 -21.46 -8.74 -2.55
N PRO A 299 -21.09 -9.72 -1.68
CA PRO A 299 -19.71 -9.89 -1.25
C PRO A 299 -18.73 -10.19 -2.39
N ARG A 300 -19.21 -10.69 -3.54
CA ARG A 300 -18.38 -10.91 -4.73
C ARG A 300 -17.96 -9.61 -5.44
N LYS A 301 -18.53 -8.47 -5.06
CA LYS A 301 -18.12 -7.13 -5.54
C LYS A 301 -17.04 -6.50 -4.66
N ASP A 302 -16.73 -7.08 -3.52
CA ASP A 302 -15.66 -6.62 -2.64
C ASP A 302 -14.29 -6.93 -3.26
N SER A 303 -13.38 -5.98 -3.23
CA SER A 303 -12.02 -6.15 -3.76
C SER A 303 -11.26 -7.32 -3.13
N LEU A 304 -11.55 -7.65 -1.88
CA LEU A 304 -10.96 -8.79 -1.17
C LEU A 304 -11.68 -10.12 -1.47
N GLY A 305 -12.79 -10.07 -2.19
CA GLY A 305 -13.58 -11.22 -2.58
C GLY A 305 -14.52 -11.77 -1.49
N TRP A 306 -15.39 -12.69 -1.89
CA TRP A 306 -16.48 -13.23 -1.07
C TRP A 306 -16.01 -13.99 0.18
N GLY A 307 -14.84 -14.62 0.11
CA GLY A 307 -14.29 -15.45 1.17
C GLY A 307 -13.44 -14.70 2.20
N SER A 308 -13.23 -13.37 2.01
CA SER A 308 -12.40 -12.58 2.93
C SER A 308 -12.97 -12.58 4.35
N SER A 309 -12.10 -12.87 5.34
CA SER A 309 -12.47 -12.87 6.76
C SER A 309 -12.29 -11.48 7.37
N ALA A 310 -12.82 -11.27 8.59
CA ALA A 310 -12.55 -10.06 9.36
C ALA A 310 -11.08 -9.90 9.77
N LYS A 311 -10.26 -10.94 9.58
CA LYS A 311 -8.83 -10.95 9.85
C LYS A 311 -7.98 -10.70 8.60
N THR A 312 -8.61 -10.66 7.41
CA THR A 312 -7.91 -10.28 6.17
C THR A 312 -7.35 -8.88 6.33
N PHE A 313 -6.08 -8.69 5.95
CA PHE A 313 -5.43 -7.39 5.92
C PHE A 313 -4.83 -7.13 4.55
N SER A 314 -4.88 -5.88 4.10
CA SER A 314 -4.57 -5.53 2.73
C SER A 314 -3.96 -4.16 2.55
N GLY A 315 -3.40 -3.94 1.35
CA GLY A 315 -3.04 -2.64 0.80
C GLY A 315 -3.48 -2.54 -0.66
N MET A 316 -3.96 -1.37 -1.05
CA MET A 316 -4.42 -1.11 -2.42
C MET A 316 -3.77 0.15 -2.97
N GLY A 317 -3.36 0.11 -4.24
CA GLY A 317 -2.76 1.22 -4.96
C GLY A 317 -3.70 1.76 -6.03
N MET A 318 -3.79 3.07 -6.14
CA MET A 318 -4.70 3.81 -7.01
C MET A 318 -4.89 3.16 -8.40
N GLY A 319 -5.97 2.39 -8.55
CA GLY A 319 -6.38 1.77 -9.81
C GLY A 319 -5.40 0.74 -10.41
N THR A 320 -4.33 0.32 -9.70
CA THR A 320 -3.30 -0.56 -10.28
C THR A 320 -3.03 -1.82 -9.46
N SER A 321 -2.57 -1.68 -8.24
CA SER A 321 -2.03 -2.78 -7.44
C SER A 321 -2.90 -3.12 -6.23
N MET A 322 -2.89 -4.39 -5.85
CA MET A 322 -3.56 -4.91 -4.66
C MET A 322 -2.70 -5.99 -4.04
N VAL A 323 -2.63 -6.01 -2.73
CA VAL A 323 -2.06 -7.12 -1.97
C VAL A 323 -2.92 -7.38 -0.74
N TRP A 324 -3.17 -8.64 -0.44
CA TRP A 324 -3.87 -9.03 0.78
C TRP A 324 -3.36 -10.36 1.32
N ALA A 325 -3.53 -10.56 2.62
CA ALA A 325 -3.30 -11.83 3.28
C ALA A 325 -4.46 -12.15 4.22
N ASP A 326 -4.82 -13.42 4.28
CA ASP A 326 -5.85 -13.94 5.18
C ASP A 326 -5.25 -15.03 6.08
N PRO A 327 -5.18 -14.79 7.41
CA PRO A 327 -4.61 -15.75 8.34
C PRO A 327 -5.44 -17.03 8.51
N GLN A 328 -6.75 -17.00 8.27
CA GLN A 328 -7.62 -18.17 8.43
C GLN A 328 -7.45 -19.14 7.28
N ALA A 329 -7.35 -18.62 6.06
CA ALA A 329 -7.10 -19.42 4.86
C ALA A 329 -5.61 -19.63 4.56
N ARG A 330 -4.70 -18.98 5.31
CA ARG A 330 -3.26 -18.98 5.07
C ARG A 330 -2.89 -18.60 3.64
N LEU A 331 -3.61 -17.60 3.10
CA LEU A 331 -3.45 -17.10 1.75
C LEU A 331 -2.73 -15.76 1.74
N VAL A 332 -1.91 -15.55 0.71
CA VAL A 332 -1.39 -14.25 0.30
C VAL A 332 -1.64 -14.08 -1.20
N VAL A 333 -2.18 -12.94 -1.59
CA VAL A 333 -2.37 -12.56 -3.00
C VAL A 333 -1.73 -11.22 -3.24
N ALA A 334 -0.83 -11.13 -4.20
CA ALA A 334 -0.19 -9.90 -4.64
C ALA A 334 -0.38 -9.71 -6.15
N PHE A 335 -1.04 -8.63 -6.53
CA PHE A 335 -1.28 -8.25 -7.91
C PHE A 335 -0.72 -6.86 -8.17
N THR A 336 0.03 -6.71 -9.27
CA THR A 336 0.54 -5.42 -9.74
C THR A 336 0.30 -5.28 -11.24
N CYS A 337 -0.09 -4.09 -11.68
CA CYS A 337 -0.20 -3.79 -13.10
C CYS A 337 0.06 -2.31 -13.39
N ASN A 338 0.12 -1.96 -14.66
CA ASN A 338 0.29 -0.57 -15.10
C ASN A 338 -1.01 0.10 -15.57
N GLY A 339 -2.13 -0.64 -15.64
CA GLY A 339 -3.42 -0.11 -16.10
C GLY A 339 -4.16 0.58 -14.98
N MET A 340 -4.38 1.88 -15.09
CA MET A 340 -5.19 2.68 -14.17
C MET A 340 -6.65 2.66 -14.62
N LEU A 341 -7.50 1.99 -13.85
CA LEU A 341 -8.94 1.95 -14.08
C LEU A 341 -9.63 2.94 -13.13
N GLY A 342 -10.62 3.67 -13.65
CA GLY A 342 -11.46 4.57 -12.87
C GLY A 342 -12.74 3.91 -12.40
N GLY A 343 -13.44 4.58 -11.45
CA GLY A 343 -14.76 4.17 -10.97
C GLY A 343 -14.84 2.73 -10.49
N GLU A 344 -15.92 2.05 -10.81
CA GLU A 344 -16.19 0.67 -10.40
C GLU A 344 -15.33 -0.39 -11.11
N ALA A 345 -14.70 -0.05 -12.24
CA ALA A 345 -13.90 -1.00 -13.01
C ALA A 345 -12.65 -1.46 -12.23
N CYS A 346 -12.08 -0.60 -11.39
CA CYS A 346 -10.92 -0.92 -10.57
C CYS A 346 -11.26 -1.96 -9.48
N PRO A 347 -12.22 -1.75 -8.57
CA PRO A 347 -12.60 -2.75 -7.59
C PRO A 347 -13.14 -4.03 -8.25
N ALA A 348 -13.84 -3.95 -9.36
CA ALA A 348 -14.31 -5.13 -10.09
C ALA A 348 -13.17 -6.03 -10.59
N ARG A 349 -12.07 -5.45 -11.10
CA ARG A 349 -10.88 -6.20 -11.48
C ARG A 349 -10.26 -6.95 -10.31
N TRP A 350 -10.11 -6.28 -9.17
CA TRP A 350 -9.54 -6.89 -7.97
C TRP A 350 -10.46 -7.97 -7.38
N ALA A 351 -11.77 -7.68 -7.33
CA ALA A 351 -12.77 -8.65 -6.91
C ALA A 351 -12.76 -9.92 -7.76
N ALA A 352 -12.60 -9.80 -9.08
CA ALA A 352 -12.52 -10.96 -9.98
C ALA A 352 -11.33 -11.86 -9.63
N ILE A 353 -10.13 -11.29 -9.41
CA ILE A 353 -8.93 -12.03 -9.00
C ILE A 353 -9.15 -12.69 -7.63
N SER A 354 -9.59 -11.91 -6.63
CA SER A 354 -9.80 -12.41 -5.28
C SER A 354 -10.85 -13.54 -5.23
N ASN A 355 -11.98 -13.38 -5.94
CA ASN A 355 -13.01 -14.42 -6.03
C ASN A 355 -12.50 -15.70 -6.69
N ALA A 356 -11.69 -15.59 -7.75
CA ALA A 356 -11.11 -16.77 -8.40
C ALA A 356 -10.15 -17.53 -7.46
N VAL A 357 -9.40 -16.80 -6.61
CA VAL A 357 -8.55 -17.43 -5.58
C VAL A 357 -9.42 -18.10 -4.51
N TRP A 358 -10.47 -17.45 -4.01
CA TRP A 358 -11.38 -18.05 -3.02
C TRP A 358 -12.11 -19.26 -3.57
N ASP A 359 -12.58 -19.22 -4.83
CA ASP A 359 -13.21 -20.34 -5.49
C ASP A 359 -12.26 -21.55 -5.67
N ALA A 360 -10.93 -21.32 -5.74
CA ALA A 360 -9.93 -22.38 -5.88
C ALA A 360 -9.64 -23.12 -4.54
N VAL A 361 -9.90 -22.49 -3.39
CA VAL A 361 -9.59 -23.05 -2.07
C VAL A 361 -10.85 -23.47 -1.28
N ALA A 362 -12.04 -23.19 -1.80
CA ALA A 362 -13.33 -23.60 -1.24
C ALA A 362 -13.57 -25.09 -1.53
#